data_d1d408a89f5a39ccc5815d2a19d6bd9e
#
_entry.id   d1d408a89f5a39ccc5815d2a19d6bd9e
#
_cell.length_a   1.000
_cell.length_b   1.000
_cell.length_c   1.000
_cell.angle_alpha   90.00
_cell.angle_beta   90.00
_cell.angle_gamma   90.00
#
_symmetry.space_group_name_H-M   'P 1'
#
loop_
_entity.id
_entity.type
_entity.pdbx_description
1 polymer ?
#
loop_
_entity_poly.entity_id
_entity_poly.type
_entity_poly.pdbx_seq_one_letter_code
_entity_poly.pdbx_strand_id
1 'polypeptide(L)'
;MGSMAIFGSYLDKSRSLTGEAFSITILDTFVALMAGLIIIPACFSYGIEPDAGPSLIFITLPNIFNQMTGGRIWGSLFFLFLSFAALSTVIAVFENIISFAIDLWGWSRKKAVIVNILAIIVLSMPCVLGYNMLSGFHPLGSGTTIMDLEDFLISSNVLPLGSLVYVMFCTTRYGWGFRNFLTEADAGNGLRFPHQLRWHMTYIIPAVVVFIYLKGYYDLFAPQGLSYLIPWMCIAVIFLLFLSLIHI
;
A
#
# COMPACT_ATOMS: atom_id res chain seq x y z
N MET A 1 3.28 5.22 -0.16
CA MET A 1 4.35 5.47 0.80
C MET A 1 5.57 5.96 0.00
N GLY A 2 6.48 6.73 0.50
CA GLY A 2 7.57 7.40 -0.22
C GLY A 2 8.51 6.59 -1.12
N SER A 3 8.38 5.27 -1.23
CA SER A 3 9.26 4.42 -2.06
C SER A 3 9.36 4.89 -3.51
N MET A 4 8.23 5.27 -4.13
CA MET A 4 8.23 5.77 -5.51
C MET A 4 8.92 7.12 -5.62
N ALA A 5 8.89 7.97 -4.59
CA ALA A 5 9.62 9.23 -4.57
C ALA A 5 11.14 8.98 -4.51
N ILE A 6 11.58 8.01 -3.68
CA ILE A 6 12.99 7.60 -3.62
C ILE A 6 13.46 7.02 -4.96
N PHE A 7 12.70 6.11 -5.56
CA PHE A 7 13.05 5.58 -6.88
C PHE A 7 13.03 6.65 -7.96
N GLY A 8 12.08 7.59 -7.89
CA GLY A 8 12.06 8.75 -8.78
C GLY A 8 13.31 9.61 -8.67
N SER A 9 13.91 9.72 -7.47
CA SER A 9 15.17 10.46 -7.29
C SER A 9 16.39 9.78 -7.91
N TYR A 10 16.32 8.49 -8.19
CA TYR A 10 17.39 7.72 -8.84
C TYR A 10 17.26 7.67 -10.37
N LEU A 11 16.12 8.14 -10.92
CA LEU A 11 15.93 8.20 -12.37
C LEU A 11 16.82 9.25 -13.00
N ASP A 12 17.41 8.89 -14.14
CA ASP A 12 18.16 9.85 -14.97
C ASP A 12 17.20 10.93 -15.48
N LYS A 13 17.61 12.19 -15.40
CA LYS A 13 16.84 13.35 -15.88
C LYS A 13 16.56 13.35 -17.39
N SER A 14 17.13 12.42 -18.13
CA SER A 14 16.80 12.18 -19.54
C SER A 14 15.43 11.55 -19.73
N ARG A 15 14.83 10.91 -18.71
CA ARG A 15 13.53 10.25 -18.75
C ARG A 15 12.43 11.11 -18.16
N SER A 16 11.25 11.09 -18.80
CA SER A 16 10.07 11.78 -18.29
C SER A 16 9.43 10.99 -17.16
N LEU A 17 9.23 11.60 -15.99
CA LEU A 17 8.55 10.98 -14.85
C LEU A 17 7.12 10.58 -15.20
N THR A 18 6.44 11.36 -16.04
CA THR A 18 5.08 11.06 -16.52
C THR A 18 5.06 9.76 -17.33
N GLY A 19 6.03 9.55 -18.21
CA GLY A 19 6.14 8.33 -19.03
C GLY A 19 6.40 7.10 -18.18
N GLU A 20 7.30 7.19 -17.20
CA GLU A 20 7.59 6.09 -16.28
C GLU A 20 6.39 5.75 -15.39
N ALA A 21 5.72 6.77 -14.83
CA ALA A 21 4.51 6.56 -14.02
C ALA A 21 3.39 5.88 -14.82
N PHE A 22 3.20 6.28 -16.08
CA PHE A 22 2.20 5.67 -16.97
C PHE A 22 2.54 4.21 -17.29
N SER A 23 3.80 3.91 -17.59
CA SER A 23 4.26 2.54 -17.85
C SER A 23 4.08 1.63 -16.64
N ILE A 24 4.44 2.11 -15.45
CA ILE A 24 4.26 1.38 -14.19
C ILE A 24 2.78 1.11 -13.96
N THR A 25 1.92 2.11 -14.12
CA THR A 25 0.47 1.96 -13.91
C THR A 25 -0.15 0.93 -14.87
N ILE A 26 0.24 0.93 -16.14
CA ILE A 26 -0.25 -0.06 -17.11
C ILE A 26 0.20 -1.47 -16.73
N LEU A 27 1.47 -1.64 -16.42
CA LEU A 27 2.01 -2.96 -16.04
C LEU A 27 1.37 -3.50 -14.77
N ASP A 28 1.22 -2.67 -13.75
CA ASP A 28 0.56 -3.03 -12.49
C ASP A 28 -0.90 -3.44 -12.71
N THR A 29 -1.64 -2.63 -13.46
CA THR A 29 -3.04 -2.93 -13.82
C THR A 29 -3.15 -4.22 -14.63
N PHE A 30 -2.26 -4.43 -15.60
CA PHE A 30 -2.25 -5.65 -16.40
C PHE A 30 -2.02 -6.89 -15.54
N VAL A 31 -1.02 -6.85 -14.66
CA VAL A 31 -0.74 -7.97 -13.75
C VAL A 31 -1.90 -8.25 -12.79
N ALA A 32 -2.51 -7.19 -12.23
CA ALA A 32 -3.67 -7.32 -11.35
C ALA A 32 -4.88 -7.96 -12.06
N LEU A 33 -5.19 -7.53 -13.28
CA LEU A 33 -6.26 -8.12 -14.09
C LEU A 33 -5.99 -9.58 -14.44
N MET A 34 -4.76 -9.92 -14.84
CA MET A 34 -4.38 -11.29 -15.15
C MET A 34 -4.45 -12.19 -13.93
N ALA A 35 -3.98 -11.72 -12.77
CA ALA A 35 -4.10 -12.44 -11.51
C ALA A 35 -5.58 -12.71 -11.16
N GLY A 36 -6.44 -11.69 -11.26
CA GLY A 36 -7.88 -11.84 -11.02
C GLY A 36 -8.54 -12.84 -11.95
N LEU A 37 -8.22 -12.81 -13.25
CA LEU A 37 -8.74 -13.76 -14.25
C LEU A 37 -8.31 -15.22 -13.99
N ILE A 38 -7.20 -15.43 -13.30
CA ILE A 38 -6.73 -16.79 -12.96
C ILE A 38 -7.31 -17.23 -11.61
N ILE A 39 -7.22 -16.37 -10.58
CA ILE A 39 -7.55 -16.76 -9.21
C ILE A 39 -9.06 -16.89 -9.01
N ILE A 40 -9.86 -15.94 -9.49
CA ILE A 40 -11.31 -15.94 -9.26
C ILE A 40 -11.98 -17.18 -9.87
N PRO A 41 -11.77 -17.53 -11.16
CA PRO A 41 -12.33 -18.77 -11.70
C PRO A 41 -11.82 -20.03 -11.00
N ALA A 42 -10.54 -20.05 -10.58
CA ALA A 42 -9.99 -21.17 -9.83
C ALA A 42 -10.75 -21.38 -8.49
N CYS A 43 -11.00 -20.31 -7.73
CA CYS A 43 -11.78 -20.38 -6.50
C CYS A 43 -13.14 -21.04 -6.74
N PHE A 44 -13.90 -20.55 -7.73
CA PHE A 44 -15.21 -21.11 -8.06
C PHE A 44 -15.14 -22.56 -8.55
N SER A 45 -14.12 -22.93 -9.34
CA SER A 45 -13.95 -24.30 -9.85
C SER A 45 -13.72 -25.30 -8.72
N TYR A 46 -13.12 -24.89 -7.62
CA TYR A 46 -12.87 -25.74 -6.45
C TYR A 46 -13.87 -25.51 -5.31
N GLY A 47 -14.95 -24.75 -5.53
CA GLY A 47 -15.99 -24.47 -4.55
C GLY A 47 -15.50 -23.70 -3.33
N ILE A 48 -14.46 -22.88 -3.50
CA ILE A 48 -13.89 -22.04 -2.45
C ILE A 48 -14.32 -20.59 -2.71
N GLU A 49 -14.86 -19.93 -1.71
CA GLU A 49 -15.22 -18.53 -1.85
C GLU A 49 -13.95 -17.68 -1.99
N PRO A 50 -13.90 -16.77 -2.98
CA PRO A 50 -12.77 -15.85 -3.14
C PRO A 50 -12.76 -14.87 -1.96
N ASP A 51 -11.75 -14.99 -1.12
CA ASP A 51 -11.50 -14.08 -0.01
C ASP A 51 -10.63 -12.90 -0.48
N ALA A 52 -10.44 -11.92 0.35
CA ALA A 52 -9.62 -10.74 0.06
C ALA A 52 -8.44 -10.63 1.04
N GLY A 53 -7.42 -9.91 0.61
CA GLY A 53 -6.25 -9.64 1.45
C GLY A 53 -5.36 -10.87 1.69
N PRO A 54 -4.69 -10.93 2.86
CA PRO A 54 -3.76 -12.01 3.20
C PRO A 54 -4.39 -13.40 3.21
N SER A 55 -5.67 -13.52 3.59
CA SER A 55 -6.41 -14.79 3.62
C SER A 55 -6.44 -15.48 2.27
N LEU A 56 -6.58 -14.72 1.18
CA LEU A 56 -6.55 -15.25 -0.18
C LEU A 56 -5.24 -16.00 -0.45
N ILE A 57 -4.11 -15.42 -0.05
CA ILE A 57 -2.77 -15.96 -0.34
C ILE A 57 -2.44 -17.14 0.59
N PHE A 58 -2.72 -17.00 1.89
CA PHE A 58 -2.22 -17.94 2.89
C PHE A 58 -3.22 -19.04 3.27
N ILE A 59 -4.50 -18.86 2.96
CA ILE A 59 -5.56 -19.84 3.27
C ILE A 59 -6.20 -20.37 1.98
N THR A 60 -6.74 -19.48 1.16
CA THR A 60 -7.53 -19.85 -0.01
C THR A 60 -6.70 -20.56 -1.08
N LEU A 61 -5.57 -19.97 -1.50
CA LEU A 61 -4.72 -20.56 -2.55
C LEU A 61 -4.07 -21.90 -2.13
N PRO A 62 -3.53 -22.09 -0.92
CA PRO A 62 -3.08 -23.40 -0.46
C PRO A 62 -4.18 -24.48 -0.52
N ASN A 63 -5.42 -24.14 -0.16
CA ASN A 63 -6.54 -25.08 -0.25
C ASN A 63 -6.86 -25.46 -1.70
N ILE A 64 -6.79 -24.53 -2.64
CA ILE A 64 -6.93 -24.81 -4.08
C ILE A 64 -5.80 -25.76 -4.54
N PHE A 65 -4.54 -25.46 -4.22
CA PHE A 65 -3.43 -26.30 -4.60
C PHE A 65 -3.52 -27.71 -4.02
N ASN A 66 -4.05 -27.87 -2.79
CA ASN A 66 -4.23 -29.18 -2.18
C ASN A 66 -5.27 -30.06 -2.93
N GLN A 67 -6.24 -29.44 -3.59
CA GLN A 67 -7.27 -30.15 -4.37
C GLN A 67 -6.90 -30.35 -5.83
N MET A 68 -5.88 -29.63 -6.32
CA MET A 68 -5.49 -29.62 -7.72
C MET A 68 -4.53 -30.77 -8.06
N THR A 69 -4.70 -31.39 -9.23
CA THR A 69 -3.76 -32.41 -9.73
C THR A 69 -2.38 -31.76 -9.95
N GLY A 70 -1.35 -32.31 -9.29
CA GLY A 70 0.00 -31.71 -9.32
C GLY A 70 0.15 -30.46 -8.48
N GLY A 71 -0.80 -30.15 -7.59
CA GLY A 71 -0.86 -28.93 -6.81
C GLY A 71 0.36 -28.68 -5.94
N ARG A 72 1.09 -29.73 -5.51
CA ARG A 72 2.37 -29.55 -4.80
C ARG A 72 3.42 -28.84 -5.65
N ILE A 73 3.51 -29.19 -6.94
CA ILE A 73 4.48 -28.57 -7.87
C ILE A 73 4.04 -27.15 -8.17
N TRP A 74 2.78 -26.95 -8.56
CA TRP A 74 2.24 -25.65 -8.91
C TRP A 74 2.22 -24.68 -7.71
N GLY A 75 1.83 -25.17 -6.55
CA GLY A 75 1.86 -24.38 -5.32
C GLY A 75 3.28 -23.98 -4.92
N SER A 76 4.25 -24.92 -5.02
CA SER A 76 5.66 -24.60 -4.73
C SER A 76 6.21 -23.53 -5.68
N LEU A 77 5.94 -23.65 -6.98
CA LEU A 77 6.33 -22.64 -7.97
C LEU A 77 5.66 -21.29 -7.71
N PHE A 78 4.36 -21.29 -7.41
CA PHE A 78 3.63 -20.08 -7.09
C PHE A 78 4.24 -19.34 -5.89
N PHE A 79 4.45 -20.04 -4.77
CA PHE A 79 5.03 -19.43 -3.58
C PHE A 79 6.50 -19.04 -3.74
N LEU A 80 7.25 -19.75 -4.58
CA LEU A 80 8.61 -19.35 -4.95
C LEU A 80 8.61 -18.01 -5.69
N PHE A 81 7.78 -17.87 -6.73
CA PHE A 81 7.69 -16.61 -7.48
C PHE A 81 7.09 -15.48 -6.63
N LEU A 82 6.10 -15.78 -5.79
CA LEU A 82 5.56 -14.83 -4.84
C LEU A 82 6.63 -14.32 -3.87
N SER A 83 7.53 -15.21 -3.40
CA SER A 83 8.64 -14.83 -2.53
C SER A 83 9.62 -13.89 -3.23
N PHE A 84 9.93 -14.11 -4.52
CA PHE A 84 10.75 -13.17 -5.28
C PHE A 84 10.07 -11.83 -5.50
N ALA A 85 8.77 -11.82 -5.78
CA ALA A 85 8.00 -10.59 -5.90
C ALA A 85 7.95 -9.82 -4.57
N ALA A 86 7.68 -10.52 -3.46
CA ALA A 86 7.69 -9.93 -2.13
C ALA A 86 9.07 -9.36 -1.76
N LEU A 87 10.15 -10.07 -2.08
CA LEU A 87 11.51 -9.61 -1.81
C LEU A 87 11.82 -8.29 -2.50
N SER A 88 11.41 -8.09 -3.75
CA SER A 88 11.61 -6.84 -4.48
C SER A 88 10.88 -5.67 -3.79
N THR A 89 9.66 -5.90 -3.33
CA THR A 89 8.87 -4.90 -2.59
C THR A 89 9.49 -4.57 -1.24
N VAL A 90 9.94 -5.59 -0.51
CA VAL A 90 10.64 -5.43 0.77
C VAL A 90 11.89 -4.57 0.58
N ILE A 91 12.73 -4.86 -0.41
CA ILE A 91 13.93 -4.05 -0.71
C ILE A 91 13.54 -2.58 -0.98
N ALA A 92 12.47 -2.35 -1.73
CA ALA A 92 11.99 -1.00 -2.02
C ALA A 92 11.57 -0.22 -0.77
N VAL A 93 10.83 -0.86 0.13
CA VAL A 93 10.40 -0.26 1.41
C VAL A 93 11.59 -0.01 2.33
N PHE A 94 12.51 -0.98 2.42
CA PHE A 94 13.73 -0.83 3.21
C PHE A 94 14.60 0.34 2.71
N GLU A 95 14.80 0.47 1.41
CA GLU A 95 15.58 1.57 0.84
C GLU A 95 14.97 2.92 1.19
N ASN A 96 13.63 3.03 1.17
CA ASN A 96 12.94 4.24 1.60
C ASN A 96 13.24 4.59 3.08
N ILE A 97 13.15 3.61 3.99
CA ILE A 97 13.42 3.83 5.42
C ILE A 97 14.90 4.13 5.67
N ILE A 98 15.80 3.42 4.97
CA ILE A 98 17.25 3.63 5.08
C ILE A 98 17.63 5.03 4.59
N SER A 99 17.12 5.46 3.44
CA SER A 99 17.35 6.80 2.89
C SER A 99 16.84 7.88 3.87
N PHE A 100 15.65 7.71 4.41
CA PHE A 100 15.11 8.61 5.43
C PHE A 100 16.02 8.72 6.66
N ALA A 101 16.53 7.59 7.16
CA ALA A 101 17.42 7.59 8.32
C ALA A 101 18.79 8.24 8.04
N ILE A 102 19.29 8.11 6.81
CA ILE A 102 20.52 8.77 6.36
C ILE A 102 20.30 10.27 6.26
N ASP A 103 19.24 10.71 5.58
CA ASP A 103 18.99 12.11 5.27
C ASP A 103 18.57 12.91 6.52
N LEU A 104 17.72 12.35 7.38
CA LEU A 104 17.19 13.06 8.54
C LEU A 104 18.08 12.95 9.78
N TRP A 105 18.64 11.74 10.04
CA TRP A 105 19.42 11.49 11.25
C TRP A 105 20.93 11.44 11.01
N GLY A 106 21.38 11.58 9.76
CA GLY A 106 22.80 11.53 9.42
C GLY A 106 23.44 10.17 9.70
N TRP A 107 22.67 9.07 9.72
CA TRP A 107 23.21 7.75 10.00
C TRP A 107 24.06 7.23 8.85
N SER A 108 25.12 6.45 9.19
CA SER A 108 25.81 5.68 8.15
C SER A 108 24.89 4.59 7.60
N ARG A 109 25.03 4.25 6.32
CA ARG A 109 24.22 3.21 5.66
C ARG A 109 24.25 1.88 6.42
N LYS A 110 25.43 1.47 6.90
CA LYS A 110 25.56 0.23 7.70
C LYS A 110 24.71 0.26 8.96
N LYS A 111 24.76 1.38 9.71
CA LYS A 111 23.96 1.54 10.94
C LYS A 111 22.46 1.52 10.62
N ALA A 112 22.03 2.25 9.60
CA ALA A 112 20.64 2.30 9.18
C ALA A 112 20.10 0.91 8.78
N VAL A 113 20.88 0.13 8.02
CA VAL A 113 20.52 -1.24 7.62
C VAL A 113 20.40 -2.16 8.85
N ILE A 114 21.39 -2.18 9.74
CA ILE A 114 21.38 -3.08 10.91
C ILE A 114 20.20 -2.76 11.83
N VAL A 115 19.99 -1.48 12.15
CA VAL A 115 18.87 -1.05 13.00
C VAL A 115 17.52 -1.41 12.37
N ASN A 116 17.39 -1.22 11.05
CA ASN A 116 16.18 -1.53 10.33
C ASN A 116 15.87 -3.04 10.33
N ILE A 117 16.88 -3.90 10.12
CA ILE A 117 16.70 -5.36 10.20
C ILE A 117 16.25 -5.77 11.61
N LEU A 118 16.91 -5.26 12.65
CA LEU A 118 16.52 -5.57 14.03
C LEU A 118 15.11 -5.06 14.35
N ALA A 119 14.77 -3.85 13.92
CA ALA A 119 13.44 -3.28 14.10
C ALA A 119 12.36 -4.13 13.43
N ILE A 120 12.57 -4.59 12.20
CA ILE A 120 11.60 -5.44 11.51
C ILE A 120 11.43 -6.78 12.20
N ILE A 121 12.51 -7.43 12.63
CA ILE A 121 12.40 -8.70 13.37
C ILE A 121 11.54 -8.51 14.64
N VAL A 122 11.75 -7.44 15.39
CA VAL A 122 10.97 -7.15 16.60
C VAL A 122 9.52 -6.79 16.27
N LEU A 123 9.31 -5.92 15.28
CA LEU A 123 7.96 -5.43 14.91
C LEU A 123 7.11 -6.48 14.20
N SER A 124 7.71 -7.47 13.53
CA SER A 124 6.97 -8.58 12.93
C SER A 124 6.56 -9.67 13.92
N MET A 125 7.16 -9.70 15.13
CA MET A 125 6.84 -10.70 16.14
C MET A 125 5.36 -10.71 16.56
N PRO A 126 4.68 -9.58 16.82
CA PRO A 126 3.27 -9.59 17.15
C PRO A 126 2.40 -10.22 16.06
N CYS A 127 2.70 -9.97 14.79
CA CYS A 127 2.01 -10.57 13.66
C CYS A 127 2.14 -12.10 13.67
N VAL A 128 3.36 -12.62 13.83
CA VAL A 128 3.61 -14.08 13.90
C VAL A 128 2.93 -14.71 15.11
N LEU A 129 3.02 -14.08 16.28
CA LEU A 129 2.39 -14.54 17.51
C LEU A 129 0.87 -14.47 17.45
N GLY A 130 0.31 -13.58 16.66
CA GLY A 130 -1.14 -13.46 16.41
C GLY A 130 -1.79 -14.73 15.85
N TYR A 131 -1.03 -15.55 15.15
CA TYR A 131 -1.50 -16.86 14.66
C TYR A 131 -1.31 -18.02 15.66
N ASN A 132 -0.63 -17.79 16.78
CA ASN A 132 -0.31 -18.81 17.77
C ASN A 132 -0.74 -18.39 19.19
N MET A 133 0.20 -17.81 19.93
CA MET A 133 0.02 -17.47 21.34
C MET A 133 -1.03 -16.36 21.56
N LEU A 134 -1.15 -15.44 20.63
CA LEU A 134 -2.08 -14.30 20.67
C LEU A 134 -3.30 -14.50 19.76
N SER A 135 -3.60 -15.73 19.34
CA SER A 135 -4.74 -16.03 18.45
C SER A 135 -6.11 -15.69 19.05
N GLY A 136 -6.21 -15.56 20.38
CA GLY A 136 -7.43 -15.09 21.06
C GLY A 136 -7.57 -13.56 21.14
N PHE A 137 -6.60 -12.81 20.66
CA PHE A 137 -6.66 -11.34 20.67
C PHE A 137 -7.25 -10.85 19.34
N HIS A 138 -8.43 -10.24 19.38
CA HIS A 138 -9.19 -9.77 18.22
C HIS A 138 -9.30 -8.23 18.24
N PRO A 139 -8.28 -7.51 17.75
CA PRO A 139 -8.18 -6.05 17.94
C PRO A 139 -9.24 -5.24 17.17
N LEU A 140 -9.73 -5.74 16.03
CA LEU A 140 -10.72 -5.05 15.20
C LEU A 140 -12.12 -5.69 15.29
N GLY A 141 -12.32 -6.64 16.21
CA GLY A 141 -13.57 -7.37 16.39
C GLY A 141 -13.40 -8.88 16.22
N SER A 142 -14.49 -9.64 16.45
CA SER A 142 -14.44 -11.10 16.43
C SER A 142 -13.93 -11.67 15.11
N GLY A 143 -12.97 -12.58 15.19
CA GLY A 143 -12.37 -13.26 14.04
C GLY A 143 -11.20 -12.53 13.39
N THR A 144 -10.84 -11.32 13.87
CA THR A 144 -9.67 -10.58 13.35
C THR A 144 -8.40 -11.01 14.08
N THR A 145 -7.26 -10.87 13.39
CA THR A 145 -5.92 -11.16 13.89
C THR A 145 -5.12 -9.85 14.09
N ILE A 146 -3.94 -9.96 14.69
CA ILE A 146 -3.00 -8.82 14.77
C ILE A 146 -2.56 -8.38 13.36
N MET A 147 -2.42 -9.32 12.43
CA MET A 147 -2.10 -9.00 11.04
C MET A 147 -3.19 -8.14 10.39
N ASP A 148 -4.46 -8.39 10.67
CA ASP A 148 -5.57 -7.57 10.17
C ASP A 148 -5.51 -6.14 10.74
N LEU A 149 -5.08 -5.97 12.00
CA LEU A 149 -4.84 -4.66 12.58
C LEU A 149 -3.68 -3.93 11.88
N GLU A 150 -2.55 -4.62 11.66
CA GLU A 150 -1.39 -4.04 10.98
C GLU A 150 -1.74 -3.66 9.53
N ASP A 151 -2.45 -4.51 8.81
CA ASP A 151 -2.95 -4.21 7.47
C ASP A 151 -3.93 -3.03 7.47
N PHE A 152 -4.88 -2.99 8.40
CA PHE A 152 -5.79 -1.86 8.55
C PHE A 152 -5.03 -0.55 8.79
N LEU A 153 -4.03 -0.54 9.68
CA LEU A 153 -3.24 0.65 9.95
C LEU A 153 -2.49 1.14 8.70
N ILE A 154 -1.96 0.22 7.91
CA ILE A 154 -1.18 0.57 6.71
C ILE A 154 -2.11 0.84 5.53
N SER A 155 -2.94 -0.12 5.14
CA SER A 155 -3.72 -0.09 3.91
C SER A 155 -4.90 0.87 3.99
N SER A 156 -5.57 0.96 5.13
CA SER A 156 -6.73 1.85 5.31
C SER A 156 -6.36 3.24 5.82
N ASN A 157 -5.15 3.46 6.37
CA ASN A 157 -4.75 4.76 6.92
C ASN A 157 -3.52 5.33 6.21
N VAL A 158 -2.35 4.71 6.39
CA VAL A 158 -1.07 5.29 5.94
C VAL A 158 -1.03 5.45 4.42
N LEU A 159 -1.55 4.49 3.67
CA LEU A 159 -1.55 4.56 2.20
C LEU A 159 -2.46 5.67 1.66
N PRO A 160 -3.77 5.73 1.99
CA PRO A 160 -4.64 6.80 1.50
C PRO A 160 -4.20 8.18 1.97
N LEU A 161 -3.93 8.34 3.27
CA LEU A 161 -3.52 9.61 3.84
C LEU A 161 -2.16 10.07 3.30
N GLY A 162 -1.20 9.15 3.13
CA GLY A 162 0.08 9.46 2.51
C GLY A 162 -0.07 9.90 1.06
N SER A 163 -0.91 9.23 0.26
CA SER A 163 -1.17 9.64 -1.12
C SER A 163 -1.84 11.03 -1.19
N LEU A 164 -2.76 11.31 -0.26
CA LEU A 164 -3.40 12.61 -0.14
C LEU A 164 -2.37 13.72 0.15
N VAL A 165 -1.45 13.48 1.10
CA VAL A 165 -0.36 14.42 1.42
C VAL A 165 0.50 14.72 0.20
N TYR A 166 0.95 13.68 -0.53
CA TYR A 166 1.76 13.87 -1.74
C TYR A 166 1.04 14.67 -2.82
N VAL A 167 -0.23 14.34 -3.09
CA VAL A 167 -1.02 15.05 -4.09
C VAL A 167 -1.21 16.52 -3.70
N MET A 168 -1.58 16.77 -2.43
CA MET A 168 -1.75 18.13 -1.93
C MET A 168 -0.44 18.91 -1.95
N PHE A 169 0.67 18.33 -1.54
CA PHE A 169 1.99 18.95 -1.60
C PHE A 169 2.37 19.36 -3.04
N CYS A 170 2.12 18.49 -4.02
CA CYS A 170 2.43 18.77 -5.41
C CYS A 170 1.49 19.79 -6.06
N THR A 171 0.23 19.90 -5.59
CA THR A 171 -0.81 20.69 -6.29
C THR A 171 -1.12 22.03 -5.63
N THR A 172 -0.93 22.15 -4.31
CA THR A 172 -1.28 23.36 -3.57
C THR A 172 -0.14 24.38 -3.59
N ARG A 173 -0.52 25.67 -3.46
CA ARG A 173 0.45 26.76 -3.39
C ARG A 173 1.22 26.84 -2.06
N TYR A 174 0.76 26.15 -1.03
CA TYR A 174 1.44 26.07 0.27
C TYR A 174 2.49 24.97 0.33
N GLY A 175 2.46 24.02 -0.61
CA GLY A 175 3.48 23.00 -0.81
C GLY A 175 4.45 23.37 -1.94
N TRP A 176 4.88 22.38 -2.71
CA TRP A 176 5.78 22.56 -3.85
C TRP A 176 5.13 23.32 -5.01
N GLY A 177 3.84 23.12 -5.17
CA GLY A 177 3.02 23.80 -6.16
C GLY A 177 3.03 23.14 -7.54
N PHE A 178 1.88 23.21 -8.22
CA PHE A 178 1.65 22.52 -9.48
C PHE A 178 2.62 22.94 -10.60
N ARG A 179 3.09 24.20 -10.59
CA ARG A 179 4.04 24.68 -11.59
C ARG A 179 5.42 24.00 -11.46
N ASN A 180 5.91 23.89 -10.23
CA ASN A 180 7.19 23.23 -9.97
C ASN A 180 7.11 21.73 -10.23
N PHE A 181 5.97 21.11 -9.85
CA PHE A 181 5.68 19.73 -10.18
C PHE A 181 5.75 19.49 -11.69
N LEU A 182 5.10 20.33 -12.51
CA LEU A 182 5.15 20.19 -13.97
C LEU A 182 6.54 20.33 -14.53
N THR A 183 7.33 21.29 -14.01
CA THR A 183 8.70 21.50 -14.46
C THR A 183 9.57 20.26 -14.27
N GLU A 184 9.38 19.54 -13.16
CA GLU A 184 10.12 18.32 -12.88
C GLU A 184 9.53 17.12 -13.64
N ALA A 185 8.20 16.99 -13.69
CA ALA A 185 7.53 15.90 -14.38
C ALA A 185 7.85 15.88 -15.89
N ASP A 186 8.02 17.05 -16.49
CA ASP A 186 8.26 17.24 -17.92
C ASP A 186 9.76 17.46 -18.24
N ALA A 187 10.66 17.35 -17.26
CA ALA A 187 12.09 17.65 -17.45
C ALA A 187 12.80 16.71 -18.43
N GLY A 188 12.32 15.49 -18.61
CA GLY A 188 12.94 14.49 -19.49
C GLY A 188 12.31 14.40 -20.87
N ASN A 189 12.85 13.49 -21.69
CA ASN A 189 12.28 13.13 -22.99
C ASN A 189 11.18 12.07 -22.82
N GLY A 190 9.99 12.34 -23.31
CA GLY A 190 8.87 11.39 -23.27
C GLY A 190 7.51 12.03 -23.16
N LEU A 191 6.56 11.35 -22.54
CA LEU A 191 5.20 11.85 -22.36
C LEU A 191 5.21 13.05 -21.41
N ARG A 192 4.58 14.12 -21.87
CA ARG A 192 4.37 15.33 -21.05
C ARG A 192 3.09 15.21 -20.25
N PHE A 193 3.10 15.81 -19.07
CA PHE A 193 1.94 15.81 -18.19
C PHE A 193 0.83 16.71 -18.77
N PRO A 194 -0.41 16.21 -19.00
CA PRO A 194 -1.49 17.02 -19.55
C PRO A 194 -1.92 18.12 -18.57
N HIS A 195 -1.77 19.38 -18.94
CA HIS A 195 -2.16 20.54 -18.11
C HIS A 195 -3.63 20.53 -17.67
N GLN A 196 -4.49 19.91 -18.48
CA GLN A 196 -5.93 19.77 -18.20
C GLN A 196 -6.21 18.94 -16.93
N LEU A 197 -5.30 18.04 -16.55
CA LEU A 197 -5.43 17.22 -15.35
C LEU A 197 -5.17 17.98 -14.04
N ARG A 198 -4.75 19.26 -14.10
CA ARG A 198 -4.53 20.08 -12.91
C ARG A 198 -5.76 20.09 -11.99
N TRP A 199 -6.93 20.36 -12.55
CA TRP A 199 -8.17 20.41 -11.79
C TRP A 199 -8.51 19.05 -11.16
N HIS A 200 -8.31 17.95 -11.90
CA HIS A 200 -8.49 16.61 -11.39
C HIS A 200 -7.55 16.28 -10.22
N MET A 201 -6.27 16.61 -10.35
CA MET A 201 -5.30 16.36 -9.28
C MET A 201 -5.54 17.24 -8.05
N THR A 202 -5.99 18.48 -8.24
CA THR A 202 -6.17 19.42 -7.13
C THR A 202 -7.46 19.17 -6.33
N TYR A 203 -8.53 18.69 -6.99
CA TYR A 203 -9.84 18.58 -6.36
C TYR A 203 -10.43 17.16 -6.42
N ILE A 204 -10.44 16.53 -7.59
CA ILE A 204 -11.12 15.23 -7.76
C ILE A 204 -10.35 14.13 -7.02
N ILE A 205 -9.05 14.01 -7.24
CA ILE A 205 -8.26 12.95 -6.60
C ILE A 205 -8.30 13.06 -5.08
N PRO A 206 -8.07 14.23 -4.45
CA PRO A 206 -8.22 14.36 -3.00
C PRO A 206 -9.62 13.98 -2.50
N ALA A 207 -10.68 14.42 -3.20
CA ALA A 207 -12.05 14.08 -2.83
C ALA A 207 -12.32 12.57 -2.91
N VAL A 208 -11.87 11.92 -3.97
CA VAL A 208 -12.01 10.46 -4.16
C VAL A 208 -11.21 9.70 -3.09
N VAL A 209 -9.98 10.12 -2.78
CA VAL A 209 -9.16 9.50 -1.73
C VAL A 209 -9.82 9.61 -0.38
N VAL A 210 -10.35 10.79 -0.01
CA VAL A 210 -11.09 10.99 1.24
C VAL A 210 -12.35 10.13 1.28
N PHE A 211 -13.07 10.04 0.17
CA PHE A 211 -14.26 9.18 0.07
C PHE A 211 -13.90 7.70 0.28
N ILE A 212 -12.87 7.20 -0.41
CA ILE A 212 -12.42 5.80 -0.27
C ILE A 212 -11.94 5.53 1.16
N TYR A 213 -11.21 6.47 1.75
CA TYR A 213 -10.75 6.38 3.14
C TYR A 213 -11.91 6.23 4.13
N LEU A 214 -12.89 7.12 4.06
CA LEU A 214 -14.06 7.07 4.93
C LEU A 214 -14.95 5.84 4.67
N LYS A 215 -15.07 5.45 3.40
CA LYS A 215 -15.79 4.24 3.02
C LYS A 215 -15.11 2.98 3.57
N GLY A 216 -13.80 2.89 3.54
CA GLY A 216 -13.06 1.76 4.13
C GLY A 216 -13.35 1.57 5.62
N TYR A 217 -13.42 2.65 6.37
CA TYR A 217 -13.85 2.60 7.78
C TYR A 217 -15.30 2.16 7.93
N TYR A 218 -16.18 2.69 7.10
CA TYR A 218 -17.59 2.30 7.13
C TYR A 218 -17.77 0.81 6.83
N ASP A 219 -17.18 0.33 5.76
CA ASP A 219 -17.31 -1.07 5.33
C ASP A 219 -16.77 -2.06 6.38
N LEU A 220 -15.70 -1.68 7.10
CA LEU A 220 -15.12 -2.54 8.14
C LEU A 220 -15.91 -2.55 9.45
N PHE A 221 -16.45 -1.41 9.89
CA PHE A 221 -17.05 -1.28 11.21
C PHE A 221 -18.59 -1.26 11.21
N ALA A 222 -19.26 -0.99 10.08
CA ALA A 222 -20.71 -1.00 9.99
C ALA A 222 -21.33 -2.37 10.33
N PRO A 223 -20.76 -3.52 9.89
CA PRO A 223 -21.29 -4.84 10.27
C PRO A 223 -21.19 -5.14 11.76
N GLN A 224 -20.29 -4.47 12.50
CA GLN A 224 -20.09 -4.69 13.93
C GLN A 224 -21.05 -3.87 14.80
N GLY A 225 -21.87 -3.00 14.19
CA GLY A 225 -22.88 -2.18 14.86
C GLY A 225 -22.45 -0.75 15.14
N LEU A 226 -23.42 0.09 15.46
CA LEU A 226 -23.24 1.54 15.64
C LEU A 226 -22.28 1.88 16.80
N SER A 227 -22.20 1.06 17.83
CA SER A 227 -21.30 1.27 18.97
C SER A 227 -19.83 1.19 18.58
N TYR A 228 -19.49 0.42 17.55
CA TYR A 228 -18.14 0.35 16.97
C TYR A 228 -17.94 1.41 15.87
N LEU A 229 -18.93 1.57 15.01
CA LEU A 229 -18.83 2.48 13.85
C LEU A 229 -18.57 3.93 14.27
N ILE A 230 -19.31 4.45 15.24
CA ILE A 230 -19.21 5.88 15.64
C ILE A 230 -17.81 6.25 16.14
N PRO A 231 -17.21 5.54 17.12
CA PRO A 231 -15.86 5.85 17.58
C PRO A 231 -14.80 5.79 16.47
N TRP A 232 -14.86 4.77 15.62
CA TRP A 232 -13.88 4.60 14.54
C TRP A 232 -14.05 5.66 13.45
N MET A 233 -15.26 6.05 13.11
CA MET A 233 -15.51 7.17 12.19
C MET A 233 -15.02 8.50 12.78
N CYS A 234 -15.17 8.73 14.09
CA CYS A 234 -14.60 9.91 14.76
C CYS A 234 -13.07 9.91 14.66
N ILE A 235 -12.43 8.77 14.87
CA ILE A 235 -10.97 8.62 14.71
C ILE A 235 -10.55 8.96 13.28
N ALA A 236 -11.25 8.43 12.27
CA ALA A 236 -10.98 8.71 10.86
C ALA A 236 -11.05 10.22 10.56
N VAL A 237 -12.08 10.91 11.07
CA VAL A 237 -12.24 12.34 10.89
C VAL A 237 -11.14 13.14 11.62
N ILE A 238 -10.74 12.71 12.82
CA ILE A 238 -9.64 13.34 13.57
C ILE A 238 -8.33 13.25 12.78
N PHE A 239 -8.02 12.10 12.17
CA PHE A 239 -6.83 11.97 11.30
C PHE A 239 -6.88 12.91 10.10
N LEU A 240 -8.04 13.06 9.44
CA LEU A 240 -8.20 14.00 8.33
C LEU A 240 -8.04 15.46 8.77
N LEU A 241 -8.60 15.82 9.93
CA LEU A 241 -8.43 17.16 10.49
C LEU A 241 -6.97 17.43 10.87
N PHE A 242 -6.30 16.48 11.47
CA PHE A 242 -4.88 16.58 11.80
C PHE A 242 -4.03 16.81 10.55
N LEU A 243 -4.29 16.08 9.45
CA LEU A 243 -3.61 16.32 8.18
C LEU A 243 -3.93 17.72 7.60
N SER A 244 -5.17 18.18 7.74
CA SER A 244 -5.54 19.54 7.30
C SER A 244 -4.76 20.62 8.07
N LEU A 245 -4.50 20.41 9.35
CA LEU A 245 -3.74 21.35 10.19
C LEU A 245 -2.25 21.38 9.86
N ILE A 246 -1.66 20.27 9.41
CA ILE A 246 -0.23 20.20 9.00
C ILE A 246 -0.01 20.98 7.69
N HIS A 247 -1.05 21.20 6.89
CA HIS A 247 -0.97 21.85 5.58
C HIS A 247 -1.29 23.36 5.62
N ILE A 248 -1.57 23.92 6.81
CA ILE A 248 -1.71 25.36 7.05
C ILE A 248 -0.41 25.90 7.63
#